data_7ddaf7771002dc610159012d35c01334
#
_entry.id   7ddaf7771002dc610159012d35c01334
#
_cell.length_a   1.000
_cell.length_b   1.000
_cell.length_c   1.000
_cell.angle_alpha   90.00
_cell.angle_beta   90.00
_cell.angle_gamma   90.00
#
_symmetry.space_group_name_H-M   'P 1'
#
loop_
_entity.id
_entity.type
_entity.pdbx_description
1 polymer ?
#
loop_
_entity_poly.entity_id
_entity_poly.type
_entity_poly.pdbx_seq_one_letter_code
_entity_poly.pdbx_strand_id
1 'polypeptide(L)'
;MFFIFPLFQTIGYSFTDYNGINPRKEFTGLTNYVDVFQDKWFYNSMLFTGKSVILMILLANVLGFLLALALNTKIKSRNILRAIVFCPFVFNNVTVGFIWQFLLGRFMTDLYPLTGWKVFNIGWLSDSSLVLYSVVFVKLWQSIGYFMVIYLAGLQLLPQDPLE
;
A
#
# COMPACT_ATOMS: atom_id res chain seq x y z
N MET A 1 -5.76 12.56 25.01
CA MET A 1 -4.70 13.54 25.33
C MET A 1 -3.37 13.21 24.63
N PHE A 2 -2.91 11.95 24.57
CA PHE A 2 -1.59 11.58 24.00
C PHE A 2 -1.41 11.89 22.51
N PHE A 3 -2.45 12.05 21.71
CA PHE A 3 -2.37 12.37 20.28
C PHE A 3 -2.65 13.87 20.01
N ILE A 4 -3.56 14.45 20.77
CA ILE A 4 -4.03 15.84 20.52
C ILE A 4 -2.94 16.85 20.86
N PHE A 5 -2.28 16.70 22.00
CA PHE A 5 -1.23 17.62 22.42
C PHE A 5 -0.02 17.65 21.48
N PRO A 6 0.59 16.49 21.08
CA PRO A 6 1.64 16.48 20.06
C PRO A 6 1.21 17.06 18.70
N LEU A 7 -0.05 16.88 18.29
CA LEU A 7 -0.57 17.43 17.05
C LEU A 7 -0.50 18.97 17.05
N PHE A 8 -1.01 19.62 18.10
CA PHE A 8 -0.93 21.09 18.22
C PHE A 8 0.51 21.58 18.31
N GLN A 9 1.39 20.87 19.01
CA GLN A 9 2.81 21.19 19.05
C GLN A 9 3.45 21.09 17.66
N THR A 10 3.17 20.04 16.91
CA THR A 10 3.70 19.86 15.54
C THR A 10 3.22 20.98 14.62
N ILE A 11 1.94 21.37 14.70
CA ILE A 11 1.42 22.53 13.96
C ILE A 11 2.16 23.81 14.37
N GLY A 12 2.38 24.04 15.66
CA GLY A 12 3.16 25.20 16.12
C GLY A 12 4.60 25.20 15.60
N TYR A 13 5.28 24.05 15.61
CA TYR A 13 6.64 23.91 15.12
C TYR A 13 6.76 24.09 13.60
N SER A 14 5.70 23.79 12.84
CA SER A 14 5.72 23.97 11.38
C SER A 14 5.87 25.42 10.94
N PHE A 15 5.60 26.38 11.82
CA PHE A 15 5.81 27.81 11.59
C PHE A 15 7.16 28.33 12.12
N THR A 16 8.05 27.45 12.54
CA THR A 16 9.37 27.79 13.09
C THR A 16 10.48 27.04 12.34
N ASP A 17 11.73 27.46 12.53
CA ASP A 17 12.93 26.77 12.01
C ASP A 17 13.34 25.54 12.84
N TYR A 18 12.47 25.05 13.70
CA TYR A 18 12.77 23.96 14.62
C TYR A 18 13.07 22.64 13.89
N ASN A 19 14.31 22.17 14.00
CA ASN A 19 14.78 20.95 13.36
C ASN A 19 14.90 19.74 14.31
N GLY A 20 14.33 19.82 15.52
CA GLY A 20 14.38 18.74 16.51
C GLY A 20 15.66 18.70 17.37
N ILE A 21 16.71 19.44 17.01
CA ILE A 21 18.03 19.41 17.65
C ILE A 21 18.34 20.76 18.31
N ASN A 22 18.05 21.87 17.62
CA ASN A 22 18.36 23.20 18.10
C ASN A 22 17.28 23.67 19.11
N PRO A 23 17.66 24.10 20.34
CA PRO A 23 16.70 24.60 21.31
C PRO A 23 16.08 25.95 20.94
N ARG A 24 16.73 26.73 20.07
CA ARG A 24 16.18 27.99 19.57
C ARG A 24 15.12 27.70 18.53
N LYS A 25 13.99 28.38 18.66
CA LYS A 25 12.81 28.29 17.77
C LYS A 25 12.54 29.70 17.28
N GLU A 26 13.00 30.03 16.10
CA GLU A 26 12.70 31.30 15.46
C GLU A 26 11.44 31.15 14.62
N PHE A 27 10.55 32.12 14.72
CA PHE A 27 9.32 32.09 13.95
C PHE A 27 9.60 32.49 12.50
N THR A 28 9.40 31.53 11.59
CA THR A 28 9.63 31.70 10.14
C THR A 28 8.35 31.91 9.34
N GLY A 29 7.19 31.92 10.00
CA GLY A 29 5.91 32.08 9.33
C GLY A 29 5.61 30.93 8.37
N LEU A 30 5.28 31.24 7.12
CA LEU A 30 4.91 30.26 6.09
C LEU A 30 6.08 29.82 5.20
N THR A 31 7.32 30.20 5.50
CA THR A 31 8.48 29.92 4.67
C THR A 31 8.66 28.41 4.43
N ASN A 32 8.54 27.59 5.49
CA ASN A 32 8.63 26.15 5.37
C ASN A 32 7.61 25.55 4.38
N TYR A 33 6.40 26.10 4.35
CA TYR A 33 5.36 25.65 3.41
C TYR A 33 5.69 26.04 1.98
N VAL A 34 6.17 27.27 1.77
CA VAL A 34 6.58 27.73 0.43
C VAL A 34 7.73 26.86 -0.08
N ASP A 35 8.73 26.58 0.74
CA ASP A 35 9.87 25.76 0.40
C ASP A 35 9.45 24.33 0.00
N VAL A 36 8.55 23.71 0.78
CA VAL A 36 8.01 22.38 0.48
C VAL A 36 7.26 22.37 -0.85
N PHE A 37 6.42 23.38 -1.14
CA PHE A 37 5.69 23.43 -2.42
C PHE A 37 6.57 23.77 -3.62
N GLN A 38 7.75 24.32 -3.42
CA GLN A 38 8.74 24.57 -4.48
C GLN A 38 9.70 23.38 -4.66
N ASP A 39 9.74 22.45 -3.73
CA ASP A 39 10.60 21.29 -3.79
C ASP A 39 10.11 20.26 -4.83
N LYS A 40 10.92 20.02 -5.86
CA LYS A 40 10.66 19.03 -6.91
C LYS A 40 10.52 17.60 -6.35
N TRP A 41 11.27 17.28 -5.29
CA TRP A 41 11.20 15.96 -4.66
C TRP A 41 9.86 15.73 -3.98
N PHE A 42 9.35 16.75 -3.29
CA PHE A 42 8.03 16.72 -2.69
C PHE A 42 6.93 16.51 -3.75
N TYR A 43 6.97 17.29 -4.84
CA TYR A 43 6.02 17.16 -5.94
C TYR A 43 6.05 15.77 -6.59
N ASN A 44 7.24 15.25 -6.89
CA ASN A 44 7.39 13.92 -7.46
C ASN A 44 6.88 12.82 -6.49
N SER A 45 7.14 12.98 -5.19
CA SER A 45 6.65 12.05 -4.16
C SER A 45 5.13 12.10 -4.04
N MET A 46 4.53 13.27 -4.12
CA MET A 46 3.06 13.41 -4.14
C MET A 46 2.44 12.75 -5.37
N LEU A 47 3.02 12.97 -6.56
CA LEU A 47 2.56 12.32 -7.79
C LEU A 47 2.69 10.79 -7.73
N PHE A 48 3.82 10.29 -7.23
CA PHE A 48 4.04 8.86 -7.04
C PHE A 48 2.99 8.27 -6.09
N THR A 49 2.79 8.90 -4.93
CA THR A 49 1.82 8.48 -3.94
C THR A 49 0.39 8.53 -4.50
N GLY A 50 0.03 9.62 -5.16
CA GLY A 50 -1.29 9.78 -5.79
C GLY A 50 -1.59 8.69 -6.82
N LYS A 51 -0.64 8.43 -7.73
CA LYS A 51 -0.75 7.34 -8.72
C LYS A 51 -0.87 5.97 -8.05
N SER A 52 -0.04 5.70 -7.03
CA SER A 52 -0.06 4.43 -6.28
C SER A 52 -1.40 4.22 -5.59
N VAL A 53 -1.94 5.24 -4.93
CA VAL A 53 -3.22 5.18 -4.20
C VAL A 53 -4.38 4.94 -5.16
N ILE A 54 -4.46 5.69 -6.26
CA ILE A 54 -5.53 5.53 -7.25
C ILE A 54 -5.49 4.11 -7.83
N LEU A 55 -4.33 3.65 -8.27
CA LEU A 55 -4.17 2.31 -8.85
C LEU A 55 -4.51 1.22 -7.82
N MET A 56 -4.07 1.39 -6.58
CA MET A 56 -4.35 0.48 -5.47
C MET A 56 -5.84 0.40 -5.17
N ILE A 57 -6.54 1.53 -5.06
CA ILE A 57 -7.98 1.57 -4.77
C ILE A 57 -8.76 0.87 -5.89
N LEU A 58 -8.46 1.18 -7.15
CA LEU A 58 -9.14 0.56 -8.28
C LEU A 58 -8.94 -0.95 -8.31
N LEU A 59 -7.68 -1.41 -8.25
CA LEU A 59 -7.37 -2.83 -8.31
C LEU A 59 -7.90 -3.60 -7.10
N ALA A 60 -7.76 -3.06 -5.89
CA ALA A 60 -8.22 -3.73 -4.67
C ALA A 60 -9.74 -3.89 -4.64
N ASN A 61 -10.49 -2.88 -5.07
CA ASN A 61 -11.95 -2.98 -5.13
C ASN A 61 -12.39 -3.94 -6.24
N VAL A 62 -11.87 -3.81 -7.45
CA VAL A 62 -12.26 -4.69 -8.57
C VAL A 62 -11.91 -6.15 -8.28
N LEU A 63 -10.65 -6.43 -7.93
CA LEU A 63 -10.21 -7.80 -7.70
C LEU A 63 -10.78 -8.38 -6.41
N GLY A 64 -10.92 -7.57 -5.34
CA GLY A 64 -11.57 -7.98 -4.09
C GLY A 64 -13.04 -8.35 -4.32
N PHE A 65 -13.77 -7.56 -5.11
CA PHE A 65 -15.16 -7.86 -5.48
C PHE A 65 -15.28 -9.12 -6.34
N LEU A 66 -14.42 -9.28 -7.36
CA LEU A 66 -14.40 -10.49 -8.20
C LEU A 66 -14.09 -11.75 -7.38
N LEU A 67 -13.13 -11.67 -6.44
CA LEU A 67 -12.85 -12.78 -5.53
C LEU A 67 -14.03 -13.07 -4.60
N ALA A 68 -14.71 -12.05 -4.12
CA ALA A 68 -15.92 -12.22 -3.30
C ALA A 68 -17.03 -12.92 -4.07
N LEU A 69 -17.28 -12.53 -5.32
CA LEU A 69 -18.25 -13.22 -6.20
C LEU A 69 -17.88 -14.69 -6.43
N ALA A 70 -16.60 -14.95 -6.76
CA ALA A 70 -16.11 -16.30 -6.99
C ALA A 70 -16.25 -17.19 -5.74
N LEU A 71 -15.96 -16.65 -4.55
CA LEU A 71 -16.01 -17.39 -3.29
C LEU A 71 -17.40 -17.33 -2.59
N ASN A 72 -18.35 -16.62 -3.16
CA ASN A 72 -19.75 -16.67 -2.72
C ASN A 72 -20.51 -17.91 -3.27
N THR A 73 -19.90 -18.66 -4.17
CA THR A 73 -20.45 -19.88 -4.76
C THR A 73 -20.33 -21.08 -3.80
N LYS A 74 -21.07 -22.17 -4.11
CA LYS A 74 -21.09 -23.41 -3.28
C LYS A 74 -19.86 -24.32 -3.52
N ILE A 75 -18.64 -23.75 -3.60
CA ILE A 75 -17.40 -24.52 -3.76
C ILE A 75 -17.05 -25.19 -2.42
N LYS A 76 -16.74 -26.50 -2.43
CA LYS A 76 -16.39 -27.26 -1.22
C LYS A 76 -15.19 -26.67 -0.44
N SER A 77 -14.20 -26.12 -1.15
CA SER A 77 -12.96 -25.55 -0.58
C SER A 77 -13.06 -24.05 -0.26
N ARG A 78 -14.24 -23.42 -0.36
CA ARG A 78 -14.39 -21.97 -0.24
C ARG A 78 -13.76 -21.38 1.05
N ASN A 79 -13.90 -22.06 2.17
CA ASN A 79 -13.39 -21.57 3.46
C ASN A 79 -11.85 -21.61 3.51
N ILE A 80 -11.25 -22.64 2.91
CA ILE A 80 -9.79 -22.76 2.82
C ILE A 80 -9.25 -21.66 1.89
N LEU A 81 -9.88 -21.45 0.73
CA LEU A 81 -9.49 -20.40 -0.22
C LEU A 81 -9.61 -18.99 0.41
N ARG A 82 -10.69 -18.74 1.16
CA ARG A 82 -10.85 -17.48 1.93
C ARG A 82 -9.71 -17.28 2.92
N ALA A 83 -9.35 -18.32 3.67
CA ALA A 83 -8.27 -18.26 4.64
C ALA A 83 -6.91 -17.98 3.95
N ILE A 84 -6.61 -18.63 2.83
CA ILE A 84 -5.36 -18.43 2.07
C ILE A 84 -5.28 -17.00 1.53
N VAL A 85 -6.35 -16.50 0.92
CA VAL A 85 -6.39 -15.13 0.35
C VAL A 85 -6.32 -14.06 1.44
N PHE A 86 -6.88 -14.33 2.63
CA PHE A 86 -6.86 -13.40 3.76
C PHE A 86 -5.54 -13.44 4.55
N CYS A 87 -4.82 -14.55 4.51
CA CYS A 87 -3.60 -14.77 5.30
C CYS A 87 -2.56 -13.63 5.19
N PRO A 88 -2.26 -13.10 3.98
CA PRO A 88 -1.29 -12.01 3.83
C PRO A 88 -1.63 -10.74 4.61
N PHE A 89 -2.91 -10.45 4.81
CA PHE A 89 -3.38 -9.27 5.54
C PHE A 89 -2.96 -9.26 7.01
N VAL A 90 -2.79 -10.43 7.62
CA VAL A 90 -2.44 -10.58 9.03
C VAL A 90 -0.97 -10.24 9.30
N PHE A 91 -0.11 -10.30 8.28
CA PHE A 91 1.31 -10.01 8.45
C PHE A 91 1.57 -8.52 8.69
N ASN A 92 2.52 -8.25 9.61
CA ASN A 92 2.98 -6.89 9.85
C ASN A 92 3.62 -6.29 8.59
N ASN A 93 3.33 -5.01 8.30
CA ASN A 93 3.84 -4.29 7.14
C ASN A 93 5.37 -4.30 7.02
N VAL A 94 6.09 -4.21 8.14
CA VAL A 94 7.56 -4.24 8.16
C VAL A 94 8.08 -5.61 7.70
N THR A 95 7.50 -6.68 8.22
CA THR A 95 7.83 -8.06 7.82
C THR A 95 7.57 -8.28 6.33
N VAL A 96 6.41 -7.84 5.83
CA VAL A 96 6.07 -7.91 4.40
C VAL A 96 7.08 -7.13 3.57
N GLY A 97 7.47 -5.92 4.01
CA GLY A 97 8.47 -5.11 3.34
C GLY A 97 9.80 -5.84 3.18
N PHE A 98 10.34 -6.43 4.24
CA PHE A 98 11.61 -7.19 4.18
C PHE A 98 11.53 -8.44 3.30
N ILE A 99 10.42 -9.19 3.39
CA ILE A 99 10.23 -10.38 2.55
C ILE A 99 10.23 -9.99 1.07
N TRP A 100 9.44 -8.99 0.67
CA TRP A 100 9.36 -8.58 -0.72
C TRP A 100 10.60 -7.85 -1.23
N GLN A 101 11.29 -7.09 -0.36
CA GLN A 101 12.59 -6.52 -0.69
C GLN A 101 13.61 -7.61 -1.02
N PHE A 102 13.64 -8.69 -0.26
CA PHE A 102 14.49 -9.85 -0.55
C PHE A 102 14.05 -10.56 -1.83
N LEU A 103 12.76 -10.82 -1.99
CA LEU A 103 12.23 -11.55 -3.16
C LEU A 103 12.45 -10.77 -4.47
N LEU A 104 12.03 -9.51 -4.53
CA LEU A 104 12.11 -8.68 -5.74
C LEU A 104 13.52 -8.12 -6.01
N GLY A 105 14.32 -7.96 -4.96
CA GLY A 105 15.68 -7.46 -5.07
C GLY A 105 16.67 -8.57 -5.39
N ARG A 106 16.96 -9.41 -4.41
CA ARG A 106 18.04 -10.38 -4.49
C ARG A 106 17.63 -11.72 -5.10
N PHE A 107 16.57 -12.33 -4.57
CA PHE A 107 16.19 -13.69 -4.95
C PHE A 107 15.88 -13.82 -6.46
N MET A 108 15.13 -12.88 -7.04
CA MET A 108 14.87 -12.88 -8.48
C MET A 108 16.15 -12.73 -9.30
N THR A 109 17.06 -11.84 -8.89
CA THR A 109 18.33 -11.66 -9.58
C THR A 109 19.20 -12.92 -9.54
N ASP A 110 19.20 -13.66 -8.42
CA ASP A 110 19.92 -14.92 -8.25
C ASP A 110 19.32 -16.07 -9.08
N LEU A 111 18.02 -16.00 -9.41
CA LEU A 111 17.36 -16.99 -10.29
C LEU A 111 17.66 -16.78 -11.78
N TYR A 112 18.05 -15.59 -12.20
CA TYR A 112 18.29 -15.28 -13.60
C TYR A 112 19.35 -16.19 -14.25
N PRO A 113 20.55 -16.42 -13.68
CA PRO A 113 21.57 -17.27 -14.27
C PRO A 113 21.14 -18.74 -14.36
N LEU A 114 20.18 -19.19 -13.54
CA LEU A 114 19.67 -20.57 -13.52
C LEU A 114 18.59 -20.80 -14.56
N THR A 115 17.75 -19.79 -14.82
CA THR A 115 16.55 -19.94 -15.66
C THR A 115 16.66 -19.27 -17.02
N GLY A 116 17.53 -18.26 -17.16
CA GLY A 116 17.67 -17.43 -18.37
C GLY A 116 16.47 -16.51 -18.64
N TRP A 117 15.46 -16.47 -17.76
CA TRP A 117 14.26 -15.68 -17.98
C TRP A 117 14.49 -14.21 -17.66
N LYS A 118 14.32 -13.34 -18.66
CA LYS A 118 14.54 -11.89 -18.54
C LYS A 118 13.74 -11.24 -17.42
N VAL A 119 12.58 -11.78 -17.05
CA VAL A 119 11.74 -11.28 -15.96
C VAL A 119 12.47 -11.29 -14.61
N PHE A 120 13.43 -12.17 -14.41
CA PHE A 120 14.22 -12.23 -13.18
C PHE A 120 15.38 -11.24 -13.15
N ASN A 121 15.77 -10.66 -14.30
CA ASN A 121 16.82 -9.64 -14.39
C ASN A 121 16.27 -8.23 -14.57
N ILE A 122 15.02 -8.02 -14.21
CA ILE A 122 14.39 -6.70 -14.20
C ILE A 122 14.61 -6.07 -12.82
N GLY A 123 15.08 -4.83 -12.79
CA GLY A 123 15.26 -4.09 -11.53
C GLY A 123 13.93 -3.65 -10.89
N TRP A 124 13.13 -4.59 -10.40
CA TRP A 124 11.79 -4.36 -9.86
C TRP A 124 11.69 -3.23 -8.84
N LEU A 125 12.74 -3.04 -8.02
CA LEU A 125 12.82 -1.99 -7.00
C LEU A 125 13.79 -0.87 -7.35
N SER A 126 14.60 -1.04 -8.39
CA SER A 126 15.64 -0.09 -8.79
C SER A 126 15.23 0.77 -9.98
N ASP A 127 14.34 0.27 -10.83
CA ASP A 127 13.85 0.98 -12.00
C ASP A 127 12.69 1.91 -11.60
N SER A 128 12.86 3.20 -11.86
CA SER A 128 11.86 4.23 -11.52
C SER A 128 10.51 4.02 -12.22
N SER A 129 10.48 3.33 -13.37
CA SER A 129 9.26 3.01 -14.09
C SER A 129 8.51 1.82 -13.49
N LEU A 130 9.21 0.89 -12.86
CA LEU A 130 8.67 -0.37 -12.34
C LEU A 130 8.35 -0.31 -10.85
N VAL A 131 9.07 0.50 -10.08
CA VAL A 131 8.93 0.56 -8.61
C VAL A 131 7.49 0.85 -8.18
N LEU A 132 6.75 1.68 -8.93
CA LEU A 132 5.35 1.98 -8.64
C LEU A 132 4.49 0.70 -8.73
N TYR A 133 4.64 -0.07 -9.79
CA TYR A 133 3.87 -1.31 -9.97
C TYR A 133 4.27 -2.38 -8.95
N SER A 134 5.55 -2.45 -8.59
CA SER A 134 6.05 -3.36 -7.55
C SER A 134 5.44 -3.05 -6.19
N VAL A 135 5.41 -1.79 -5.80
CA VAL A 135 4.80 -1.34 -4.53
C VAL A 135 3.29 -1.62 -4.53
N VAL A 136 2.58 -1.29 -5.61
CA VAL A 136 1.15 -1.54 -5.75
C VAL A 136 0.86 -3.04 -5.69
N PHE A 137 1.65 -3.87 -6.37
CA PHE A 137 1.49 -5.33 -6.36
C PHE A 137 1.62 -5.91 -4.94
N VAL A 138 2.66 -5.53 -4.20
CA VAL A 138 2.88 -5.99 -2.83
C VAL A 138 1.74 -5.59 -1.91
N LYS A 139 1.31 -4.32 -1.99
CA LYS A 139 0.19 -3.81 -1.19
C LYS A 139 -1.14 -4.46 -1.57
N LEU A 140 -1.37 -4.68 -2.86
CA LEU A 140 -2.55 -5.37 -3.35
C LEU A 140 -2.61 -6.81 -2.84
N TRP A 141 -1.51 -7.56 -2.98
CA TRP A 141 -1.39 -8.92 -2.46
C TRP A 141 -1.67 -8.98 -0.95
N GLN A 142 -1.17 -8.02 -0.18
CA GLN A 142 -1.39 -7.97 1.25
C GLN A 142 -2.85 -7.67 1.63
N SER A 143 -3.52 -6.78 0.89
CA SER A 143 -4.82 -6.22 1.30
C SER A 143 -6.03 -6.80 0.58
N ILE A 144 -5.85 -7.49 -0.55
CA ILE A 144 -6.95 -8.00 -1.38
C ILE A 144 -7.90 -8.90 -0.60
N GLY A 145 -7.38 -9.72 0.33
CA GLY A 145 -8.17 -10.58 1.19
C GLY A 145 -9.11 -9.82 2.11
N TYR A 146 -8.70 -8.67 2.62
CA TYR A 146 -9.52 -7.79 3.43
C TYR A 146 -10.72 -7.24 2.61
N PHE A 147 -10.45 -6.71 1.42
CA PHE A 147 -11.51 -6.23 0.52
C PHE A 147 -12.48 -7.35 0.12
N MET A 148 -11.95 -8.53 -0.22
CA MET A 148 -12.76 -9.72 -0.50
C MET A 148 -13.73 -10.06 0.65
N VAL A 149 -13.27 -10.05 1.90
CA VAL A 149 -14.11 -10.38 3.06
C VAL A 149 -15.22 -9.34 3.26
N ILE A 150 -14.91 -8.04 3.09
CA ILE A 150 -15.92 -6.97 3.19
C ILE A 150 -17.00 -7.15 2.13
N TYR A 151 -16.61 -7.33 0.86
CA TYR A 151 -17.58 -7.55 -0.22
C TYR A 151 -18.38 -8.84 -0.04
N LEU A 152 -17.74 -9.90 0.43
CA LEU A 152 -18.41 -11.16 0.70
C LEU A 152 -19.46 -11.03 1.81
N ALA A 153 -19.16 -10.29 2.88
CA ALA A 153 -20.12 -9.99 3.94
C ALA A 153 -21.32 -9.20 3.39
N GLY A 154 -21.04 -8.18 2.55
CA GLY A 154 -22.10 -7.42 1.89
C GLY A 154 -23.00 -8.27 0.99
N LEU A 155 -22.40 -9.16 0.18
CA LEU A 155 -23.16 -10.06 -0.71
C LEU A 155 -24.03 -11.06 0.07
N GLN A 156 -23.63 -11.49 1.26
CA GLN A 156 -24.41 -12.41 2.10
C GLN A 156 -25.56 -11.74 2.84
N LEU A 157 -25.56 -10.41 2.96
CA LEU A 157 -26.66 -9.64 3.56
C LEU A 157 -27.80 -9.32 2.56
N LEU A 158 -27.55 -9.51 1.26
CA LEU A 158 -28.60 -9.28 0.26
C LEU A 158 -29.69 -10.36 0.38
N PRO A 159 -30.99 -9.97 0.41
CA PRO A 159 -32.10 -10.91 0.36
C PRO A 159 -31.98 -11.78 -0.89
N GLN A 160 -32.19 -13.08 -0.73
CA GLN A 160 -32.09 -14.02 -1.86
C GLN A 160 -33.36 -13.99 -2.77
N ASP A 161 -34.36 -13.20 -2.40
CA ASP A 161 -35.63 -13.09 -3.09
C ASP A 161 -35.87 -11.73 -3.79
N PRO A 162 -35.13 -11.35 -4.82
CA PRO A 162 -35.48 -10.21 -5.66
C PRO A 162 -35.95 -10.60 -7.07
N LEU A 163 -36.18 -11.88 -7.36
CA LEU A 163 -36.49 -12.36 -8.72
C LEU A 163 -37.63 -13.40 -8.73
N GLU A 164 -38.75 -13.16 -8.01
CA GLU A 164 -40.07 -13.72 -8.32
C GLU A 164 -41.01 -12.62 -8.79
#